data_cbb77f79bf4eadaf3c793eec73cb711a
#
_entry.id   cbb77f79bf4eadaf3c793eec73cb711a
#
_cell.length_a   1.000
_cell.length_b   1.000
_cell.length_c   1.000
_cell.angle_alpha   90.00
_cell.angle_beta   90.00
_cell.angle_gamma   90.00
#
_symmetry.space_group_name_H-M   'P 1'
#
loop_
_entity.id
_entity.type
_entity.pdbx_description
1 polymer ?
#
loop_
_entity_poly.entity_id
_entity_poly.type
_entity_poly.pdbx_seq_one_letter_code
_entity_poly.pdbx_strand_id
1 'polypeptide(L)'
;MTFDPQAIFANLTEKERLKGHHSPEGRAIRTLSRAMNGWSSGNLSALDVLVLCDQVLEDWLKARLKLSAWSPLNLPTLLEKAVEKGLMTRMEAVRLQKLHHARTRARKEGGATAAHEVEVALEFSIKLVERYW
;
A
#
# COMPACT_ATOMS: atom_id res chain seq x y z
N MET A 1 -7.79 12.89 9.21
CA MET A 1 -7.80 11.42 9.23
C MET A 1 -8.22 10.94 10.61
N THR A 2 -9.10 9.96 10.68
CA THR A 2 -9.82 9.59 11.91
C THR A 2 -9.48 8.18 12.45
N PHE A 3 -8.35 7.63 12.11
CA PHE A 3 -7.96 6.34 12.66
C PHE A 3 -6.99 6.50 13.85
N ASP A 4 -7.00 5.51 14.74
CA ASP A 4 -6.06 5.43 15.86
C ASP A 4 -4.82 4.66 15.40
N PRO A 5 -3.66 5.32 15.21
CA PRO A 5 -2.45 4.67 14.72
C PRO A 5 -1.97 3.52 15.61
N GLN A 6 -2.12 3.64 16.93
CA GLN A 6 -1.65 2.61 17.85
C GLN A 6 -2.48 1.33 17.76
N ALA A 7 -3.81 1.47 17.71
CA ALA A 7 -4.70 0.33 17.56
C ALA A 7 -4.48 -0.38 16.22
N ILE A 8 -4.32 0.38 15.15
CA ILE A 8 -4.06 -0.16 13.82
C ILE A 8 -2.71 -0.87 13.79
N PHE A 9 -1.68 -0.26 14.37
CA PHE A 9 -0.34 -0.84 14.42
C PHE A 9 -0.34 -2.18 15.16
N ALA A 10 -1.03 -2.27 16.31
CA ALA A 10 -1.14 -3.50 17.07
C ALA A 10 -1.83 -4.60 16.26
N ASN A 11 -2.92 -4.26 15.57
CA ASN A 11 -3.65 -5.17 14.71
C ASN A 11 -2.80 -5.66 13.53
N LEU A 12 -2.06 -4.77 12.89
CA LEU A 12 -1.17 -5.12 11.80
C LEU A 12 -0.03 -6.02 12.27
N THR A 13 0.54 -5.77 13.43
CA THR A 13 1.60 -6.59 13.99
C THR A 13 1.11 -8.02 14.22
N GLU A 14 -0.10 -8.19 14.76
CA GLU A 14 -0.69 -9.49 14.96
C GLU A 14 -0.96 -10.21 13.63
N LYS A 15 -1.46 -9.48 12.63
CA LYS A 15 -1.68 -10.05 11.29
C LYS A 15 -0.38 -10.49 10.64
N GLU A 16 0.69 -9.71 10.77
CA GLU A 16 2.00 -10.09 10.27
C GLU A 16 2.48 -11.39 10.91
N ARG A 17 2.32 -11.51 12.21
CA ARG A 17 2.71 -12.72 12.94
C ARG A 17 1.97 -13.95 12.43
N LEU A 18 0.66 -13.81 12.17
CA LEU A 18 -0.17 -14.92 11.70
C LEU A 18 0.12 -15.31 10.24
N LYS A 19 0.46 -14.35 9.39
CA LYS A 19 0.67 -14.59 7.96
C LYS A 19 2.10 -15.04 7.63
N GLY A 20 3.04 -14.87 8.53
CA GLY A 20 4.42 -15.23 8.29
C GLY A 20 5.24 -14.09 7.74
N HIS A 21 6.45 -13.97 8.28
CA HIS A 21 7.34 -12.81 8.03
C HIS A 21 7.79 -12.67 6.57
N HIS A 22 7.97 -13.79 5.86
CA HIS A 22 8.48 -13.80 4.48
C HIS A 22 7.39 -13.92 3.41
N SER A 23 6.13 -14.06 3.79
CA SER A 23 5.03 -14.11 2.83
C SER A 23 4.80 -12.73 2.20
N PRO A 24 4.22 -12.66 0.98
CA PRO A 24 3.84 -11.36 0.40
C PRO A 24 2.91 -10.57 1.32
N GLU A 25 2.00 -11.26 2.01
CA GLU A 25 1.09 -10.64 2.97
C GLU A 25 1.87 -10.03 4.14
N GLY A 26 2.77 -10.79 4.73
CA GLY A 26 3.61 -10.30 5.84
C GLY A 26 4.44 -9.10 5.42
N ARG A 27 4.98 -9.11 4.21
CA ARG A 27 5.74 -7.98 3.67
C ARG A 27 4.87 -6.75 3.49
N ALA A 28 3.65 -6.90 2.97
CA ALA A 28 2.72 -5.79 2.80
C ALA A 28 2.38 -5.14 4.14
N ILE A 29 2.06 -5.96 5.15
CA ILE A 29 1.73 -5.49 6.49
C ILE A 29 2.91 -4.77 7.12
N ARG A 30 4.11 -5.33 7.03
CA ARG A 30 5.31 -4.74 7.58
C ARG A 30 5.64 -3.39 6.94
N THR A 31 5.52 -3.30 5.62
CA THR A 31 5.74 -2.07 4.88
C THR A 31 4.72 -1.00 5.28
N LEU A 32 3.45 -1.38 5.44
CA LEU A 32 2.40 -0.47 5.88
C LEU A 32 2.66 0.05 7.29
N SER A 33 3.04 -0.84 8.22
CA SER A 33 3.40 -0.46 9.59
C SER A 33 4.55 0.54 9.61
N ARG A 34 5.55 0.31 8.77
CA ARG A 34 6.70 1.21 8.63
C ARG A 34 6.30 2.58 8.09
N ALA A 35 5.41 2.60 7.09
CA ALA A 35 4.91 3.86 6.52
C ALA A 35 4.13 4.66 7.56
N MET A 36 3.24 4.01 8.30
CA MET A 36 2.44 4.65 9.34
C MET A 36 3.31 5.21 10.47
N ASN A 37 4.24 4.40 10.95
CA ASN A 37 5.12 4.79 12.05
C ASN A 37 6.05 5.93 11.63
N GLY A 38 6.62 5.85 10.43
CA GLY A 38 7.50 6.89 9.91
C GLY A 38 6.79 8.21 9.69
N TRP A 39 5.54 8.17 9.24
CA TRP A 39 4.73 9.37 9.06
C TRP A 39 4.33 9.98 10.40
N SER A 40 3.86 9.17 11.33
CA SER A 40 3.43 9.65 12.65
C SER A 40 4.58 10.23 13.47
N SER A 41 5.78 9.68 13.34
CA SER A 41 6.96 10.16 14.06
C SER A 41 7.69 11.30 13.36
N GLY A 42 7.32 11.62 12.12
CA GLY A 42 8.01 12.64 11.32
C GLY A 42 9.34 12.18 10.73
N ASN A 43 9.65 10.87 10.78
CA ASN A 43 10.90 10.32 10.27
C ASN A 43 10.92 10.09 8.76
N LEU A 44 9.75 10.06 8.11
CA LEU A 44 9.63 9.87 6.67
C LEU A 44 8.98 11.08 6.04
N SER A 45 9.48 11.47 4.87
CA SER A 45 8.86 12.52 4.06
C SER A 45 7.54 12.01 3.46
N ALA A 46 6.71 12.95 2.99
CA ALA A 46 5.47 12.60 2.31
C ALA A 46 5.71 11.69 1.12
N LEU A 47 6.72 11.98 0.31
CA LEU A 47 7.05 11.17 -0.86
C LEU A 47 7.49 9.75 -0.47
N ASP A 48 8.30 9.62 0.57
CA ASP A 48 8.74 8.32 1.07
C ASP A 48 7.55 7.45 1.50
N VAL A 49 6.58 8.05 2.19
CA VAL A 49 5.38 7.34 2.62
C VAL A 49 4.56 6.88 1.42
N LEU A 50 4.42 7.72 0.40
CA LEU A 50 3.69 7.34 -0.82
C LEU A 50 4.36 6.19 -1.56
N VAL A 51 5.69 6.18 -1.62
CA VAL A 51 6.45 5.08 -2.22
C VAL A 51 6.20 3.77 -1.45
N LEU A 52 6.17 3.84 -0.13
CA LEU A 52 5.87 2.67 0.69
C LEU A 52 4.43 2.19 0.49
N CYS A 53 3.48 3.09 0.34
CA CYS A 53 2.08 2.73 0.05
C CYS A 53 1.96 2.01 -1.30
N ASP A 54 2.71 2.42 -2.32
CA ASP A 54 2.76 1.71 -3.59
C ASP A 54 3.32 0.30 -3.43
N GLN A 55 4.33 0.14 -2.59
CA GLN A 55 4.92 -1.16 -2.30
C GLN A 55 3.92 -2.07 -1.56
N VAL A 56 3.16 -1.52 -0.63
CA VAL A 56 2.09 -2.26 0.06
C VAL A 56 1.09 -2.80 -0.96
N LEU A 57 0.66 -1.95 -1.88
CA LEU A 57 -0.31 -2.32 -2.91
C LEU A 57 0.24 -3.43 -3.81
N GLU A 58 1.49 -3.31 -4.26
CA GLU A 58 2.12 -4.34 -5.09
C GLU A 58 2.20 -5.69 -4.36
N ASP A 59 2.70 -5.70 -3.15
CA ASP A 59 2.83 -6.93 -2.36
C ASP A 59 1.46 -7.55 -2.07
N TRP A 60 0.48 -6.73 -1.75
CA TRP A 60 -0.89 -7.19 -1.52
C TRP A 60 -1.49 -7.83 -2.77
N LEU A 61 -1.34 -7.18 -3.93
CA LEU A 61 -1.84 -7.72 -5.20
C LEU A 61 -1.15 -9.04 -5.56
N LYS A 62 0.16 -9.12 -5.38
CA LYS A 62 0.89 -10.37 -5.60
C LYS A 62 0.35 -11.49 -4.71
N ALA A 63 0.08 -11.19 -3.45
CA ALA A 63 -0.50 -12.15 -2.53
C ALA A 63 -1.88 -12.62 -2.99
N ARG A 64 -2.74 -11.70 -3.36
CA ARG A 64 -4.11 -12.02 -3.79
C ARG A 64 -4.14 -12.74 -5.13
N LEU A 65 -3.19 -12.49 -5.99
CA LEU A 65 -3.04 -13.16 -7.29
C LEU A 65 -2.26 -14.47 -7.16
N LYS A 66 -1.81 -14.81 -5.95
CA LYS A 66 -1.01 -16.02 -5.68
C LYS A 66 0.30 -16.05 -6.45
N LEU A 67 0.91 -14.88 -6.60
CA LEU A 67 2.21 -14.71 -7.22
C LEU A 67 3.31 -14.69 -6.17
N SER A 68 4.52 -15.02 -6.58
CA SER A 68 5.71 -14.86 -5.73
C SER A 68 5.95 -13.39 -5.40
N ALA A 69 6.47 -13.10 -4.22
CA ALA A 69 6.91 -11.75 -3.85
C ALA A 69 7.98 -11.22 -4.82
N TRP A 70 8.69 -12.11 -5.49
CA TRP A 70 9.75 -11.78 -6.46
C TRP A 70 9.23 -11.66 -7.90
N SER A 71 7.92 -11.76 -8.12
CA SER A 71 7.35 -11.59 -9.45
C SER A 71 7.76 -10.23 -10.03
N PRO A 72 8.22 -10.18 -11.30
CA PRO A 72 8.69 -8.93 -11.91
C PRO A 72 7.54 -8.04 -12.44
N LEU A 73 6.30 -8.44 -12.23
CA LEU A 73 5.16 -7.68 -12.75
C LEU A 73 5.05 -6.31 -12.05
N ASN A 74 4.88 -5.28 -12.86
CA ASN A 74 4.71 -3.92 -12.35
C ASN A 74 3.26 -3.67 -11.91
N LEU A 75 3.03 -2.54 -11.23
CA LEU A 75 1.72 -2.21 -10.68
C LEU A 75 0.60 -2.14 -11.73
N PRO A 76 0.77 -1.49 -12.89
CA PRO A 76 -0.29 -1.48 -13.91
C PRO A 76 -0.71 -2.88 -14.35
N THR A 77 0.23 -3.78 -14.55
CA THR A 77 -0.06 -5.18 -14.94
C THR A 77 -0.76 -5.94 -13.82
N LEU A 78 -0.34 -5.73 -12.58
CA LEU A 78 -0.98 -6.34 -11.42
C LEU A 78 -2.43 -5.88 -11.27
N LEU A 79 -2.70 -4.59 -11.48
CA LEU A 79 -4.05 -4.03 -11.42
C LEU A 79 -4.95 -4.64 -12.50
N GLU A 80 -4.45 -4.77 -13.72
CA GLU A 80 -5.19 -5.41 -14.81
C GLU A 80 -5.57 -6.85 -14.45
N LYS A 81 -4.61 -7.63 -13.96
CA LYS A 81 -4.86 -9.01 -13.54
C LYS A 81 -5.87 -9.10 -12.40
N ALA A 82 -5.83 -8.16 -11.47
CA ALA A 82 -6.78 -8.11 -10.36
C ALA A 82 -8.20 -7.86 -10.85
N VAL A 83 -8.38 -6.97 -11.82
CA VAL A 83 -9.69 -6.73 -12.43
C VAL A 83 -10.18 -7.98 -13.17
N GLU A 84 -9.33 -8.61 -13.95
CA GLU A 84 -9.67 -9.83 -14.69
C GLU A 84 -10.13 -10.96 -13.77
N LYS A 85 -9.52 -11.06 -12.59
CA LYS A 85 -9.86 -12.10 -11.61
C LYS A 85 -10.98 -11.70 -10.65
N GLY A 86 -11.56 -10.53 -10.82
CA GLY A 86 -12.67 -10.07 -9.98
C GLY A 86 -12.26 -9.64 -8.58
N LEU A 87 -10.97 -9.40 -8.33
CA LEU A 87 -10.49 -8.95 -7.02
C LEU A 87 -10.78 -7.49 -6.75
N MET A 88 -10.95 -6.71 -7.80
CA MET A 88 -11.32 -5.30 -7.70
C MET A 88 -12.09 -4.88 -8.95
N THR A 89 -12.80 -3.76 -8.85
CA THR A 89 -13.53 -3.19 -9.97
C THR A 89 -12.58 -2.41 -10.88
N ARG A 90 -13.00 -2.20 -12.13
CA ARG A 90 -12.27 -1.36 -13.07
C ARG A 90 -12.10 0.06 -12.53
N MET A 91 -13.12 0.59 -11.89
CA MET A 91 -13.08 1.94 -11.30
C MET A 91 -12.02 2.05 -10.20
N GLU A 92 -11.94 1.05 -9.33
CA GLU A 92 -10.92 1.00 -8.29
C GLU A 92 -9.52 0.95 -8.88
N ALA A 93 -9.31 0.11 -9.90
CA ALA A 93 -8.02 -0.01 -10.57
C ALA A 93 -7.59 1.30 -11.25
N VAL A 94 -8.51 1.99 -11.91
CA VAL A 94 -8.24 3.28 -12.54
C VAL A 94 -7.85 4.32 -11.49
N ARG A 95 -8.54 4.35 -10.37
CA ARG A 95 -8.23 5.27 -9.27
C ARG A 95 -6.82 5.02 -8.72
N LEU A 96 -6.48 3.77 -8.48
CA LEU A 96 -5.15 3.39 -7.98
C LEU A 96 -4.05 3.73 -8.98
N GLN A 97 -4.30 3.53 -10.27
CA GLN A 97 -3.35 3.85 -11.32
C GLN A 97 -3.10 5.36 -11.41
N LYS A 98 -4.14 6.17 -11.24
CA LYS A 98 -4.00 7.63 -11.19
C LYS A 98 -3.14 8.08 -10.01
N LEU A 99 -3.33 7.47 -8.85
CA LEU A 99 -2.52 7.77 -7.67
C LEU A 99 -1.06 7.39 -7.90
N HIS A 100 -0.82 6.23 -8.50
CA HIS A 100 0.53 5.79 -8.83
C HIS A 100 1.23 6.75 -9.81
N HIS A 101 0.53 7.19 -10.85
CA HIS A 101 1.06 8.15 -11.81
C HIS A 101 1.39 9.50 -11.16
N ALA A 102 0.53 9.97 -10.26
CA ALA A 102 0.77 11.22 -9.53
C ALA A 102 2.04 11.13 -8.68
N ARG A 103 2.28 10.00 -8.03
CA ARG A 103 3.48 9.75 -7.23
C ARG A 103 4.73 9.70 -8.09
N THR A 104 4.66 8.99 -9.21
CA THR A 104 5.79 8.90 -10.16
C THR A 104 6.16 10.28 -10.68
N ARG A 105 5.17 11.10 -11.02
CA ARG A 105 5.38 12.46 -11.49
C ARG A 105 6.01 13.33 -10.39
N ALA A 106 5.52 13.23 -9.17
CA ALA A 106 6.07 13.97 -8.03
C ALA A 106 7.55 13.63 -7.78
N ARG A 107 7.91 12.36 -7.91
CA ARG A 107 9.31 11.93 -7.79
C ARG A 107 10.21 12.57 -8.84
N LYS A 108 9.75 12.61 -10.09
CA LYS A 108 10.54 13.14 -11.21
C LYS A 108 10.68 14.65 -11.14
N GLU A 109 9.62 15.33 -10.74
CA GLU A 109 9.58 16.80 -10.71
C GLU A 109 10.10 17.38 -9.41
N GLY A 110 10.32 16.56 -8.39
CA GLY A 110 10.74 17.01 -7.06
C GLY A 110 9.68 17.87 -6.38
N GLY A 111 8.42 17.76 -6.79
CA GLY A 111 7.33 18.54 -6.26
C GLY A 111 6.98 18.21 -4.82
N ALA A 112 6.44 19.20 -4.10
CA ALA A 112 5.92 19.01 -2.76
C ALA A 112 4.64 18.17 -2.82
N THR A 113 4.55 17.16 -1.97
CA THR A 113 3.36 16.34 -1.85
C THR A 113 2.57 16.79 -0.63
N ALA A 114 1.27 17.03 -0.82
CA ALA A 114 0.41 17.48 0.27
C ALA A 114 0.21 16.38 1.31
N ALA A 115 0.18 16.78 2.59
CA ALA A 115 -0.09 15.86 3.69
C ALA A 115 -1.41 15.11 3.50
N HIS A 116 -2.40 15.76 2.92
CA HIS A 116 -3.69 15.15 2.62
C HIS A 116 -3.56 13.93 1.70
N GLU A 117 -2.70 13.99 0.69
CA GLU A 117 -2.47 12.86 -0.23
C GLU A 117 -1.86 11.68 0.50
N VAL A 118 -0.94 11.93 1.44
CA VAL A 118 -0.35 10.90 2.27
C VAL A 118 -1.41 10.23 3.13
N GLU A 119 -2.26 11.02 3.78
CA GLU A 119 -3.32 10.50 4.64
C GLU A 119 -4.32 9.64 3.86
N VAL A 120 -4.70 10.09 2.66
CA VAL A 120 -5.59 9.31 1.78
C VAL A 120 -4.93 7.98 1.39
N ALA A 121 -3.66 8.00 1.04
CA ALA A 121 -2.92 6.80 0.64
C ALA A 121 -2.79 5.81 1.80
N LEU A 122 -2.46 6.29 3.00
CA LEU A 122 -2.37 5.45 4.19
C LEU A 122 -3.71 4.84 4.55
N GLU A 123 -4.76 5.65 4.58
CA GLU A 123 -6.11 5.19 4.90
C GLU A 123 -6.58 4.13 3.91
N PHE A 124 -6.33 4.35 2.63
CA PHE A 124 -6.67 3.38 1.60
C PHE A 124 -5.91 2.06 1.80
N SER A 125 -4.61 2.13 2.06
CA SER A 125 -3.77 0.96 2.28
C SER A 125 -4.22 0.15 3.50
N ILE A 126 -4.58 0.85 4.58
CA ILE A 126 -5.10 0.23 5.80
C ILE A 126 -6.41 -0.51 5.51
N LYS A 127 -7.34 0.14 4.84
CA LYS A 127 -8.63 -0.46 4.49
C LYS A 127 -8.46 -1.66 3.58
N LEU A 128 -7.53 -1.58 2.65
CA LEU A 128 -7.23 -2.67 1.74
C LEU A 128 -6.77 -3.91 2.50
N VAL A 129 -5.83 -3.76 3.41
CA VAL A 129 -5.30 -4.85 4.21
C VAL A 129 -6.38 -5.41 5.15
N GLU A 130 -7.13 -4.55 5.83
CA GLU A 130 -8.18 -4.98 6.77
C GLU A 130 -9.33 -5.70 6.09
N ARG A 131 -9.76 -5.20 4.94
CA ARG A 131 -10.93 -5.73 4.23
C ARG A 131 -10.74 -7.15 3.70
N TYR A 132 -9.53 -7.48 3.30
CA TYR A 132 -9.29 -8.74 2.58
C TYR A 132 -8.49 -9.76 3.40
N TRP A 133 -8.33 -9.52 4.68
CA TRP A 133 -7.60 -10.38 5.59
C TRP A 133 -8.43 -10.71 6.81
#